data_1966e4eade37e8d45beeb2f4fd37cc64
#
_entry.id   1966e4eade37e8d45beeb2f4fd37cc64
#
_cell.length_a   1.000
_cell.length_b   1.000
_cell.length_c   1.000
_cell.angle_alpha   90.00
_cell.angle_beta   90.00
_cell.angle_gamma   90.00
#
_symmetry.space_group_name_H-M   'P 1'
#
loop_
_entity.id
_entity.type
_entity.pdbx_description
1 polymer ?
#
loop_
_entity_poly.entity_id
_entity_poly.type
_entity_poly.pdbx_seq_one_letter_code
_entity_poly.pdbx_strand_id
1 'polypeptide(L)'
;LLYLAILAMFAGTIMAIFEKDVKKLLAHSSVAQIGYIILGVSLATSPGIASSFIHLINHALIKAGLFMSVVAMGYYALKRIDVNSITGLGRQVPITFFAFVICALSLAGLPLTVGFMSKLYLIKAAYMSEGIWLPFLILVSSALSLIYIWKLIEGLWYNETNSKSEKIKELPEIYIPLLIITFLNIYFGINAGLIIDNSFIASDALMSGIK
;
A
#
# COMPACT_ATOMS: atom_id res chain seq x y z
N LEU A 1 18.05 12.59 -8.01
CA LEU A 1 17.14 11.72 -7.22
C LEU A 1 15.72 11.74 -7.78
N LEU A 2 15.16 12.91 -8.16
CA LEU A 2 13.78 13.06 -8.64
C LEU A 2 13.45 12.11 -9.82
N TYR A 3 14.27 12.10 -10.86
CA TYR A 3 14.04 11.21 -12.03
C TYR A 3 14.13 9.72 -11.67
N LEU A 4 15.02 9.34 -10.75
CA LEU A 4 15.10 7.96 -10.27
C LEU A 4 13.87 7.57 -9.45
N ALA A 5 13.33 8.49 -8.66
CA ALA A 5 12.09 8.29 -7.92
C ALA A 5 10.89 8.07 -8.85
N ILE A 6 10.76 8.89 -9.88
CA ILE A 6 9.71 8.75 -10.90
C ILE A 6 9.87 7.41 -11.64
N LEU A 7 11.09 7.05 -12.04
CA LEU A 7 11.36 5.76 -12.68
C LEU A 7 10.96 4.59 -11.77
N ALA A 8 11.32 4.63 -10.48
CA ALA A 8 10.96 3.59 -9.53
C ALA A 8 9.44 3.47 -9.34
N MET A 9 8.72 4.61 -9.26
CA MET A 9 7.26 4.62 -9.17
C MET A 9 6.60 3.89 -10.34
N PHE A 10 6.98 4.22 -11.57
CA PHE A 10 6.38 3.63 -12.77
C PHE A 10 6.88 2.21 -13.02
N ALA A 11 8.19 1.96 -12.95
CA ALA A 11 8.76 0.63 -13.16
C ALA A 11 8.20 -0.39 -12.16
N GLY A 12 8.18 -0.05 -10.86
CA GLY A 12 7.62 -0.91 -9.83
C GLY A 12 6.13 -1.21 -10.04
N THR A 13 5.35 -0.20 -10.43
CA THR A 13 3.91 -0.37 -10.72
C THR A 13 3.69 -1.24 -11.97
N ILE A 14 4.42 -0.99 -13.05
CA ILE A 14 4.32 -1.77 -14.29
C ILE A 14 4.73 -3.22 -14.04
N MET A 15 5.85 -3.46 -13.35
CA MET A 15 6.27 -4.81 -13.00
C MET A 15 5.23 -5.54 -12.14
N ALA A 16 4.58 -4.84 -11.20
CA ALA A 16 3.51 -5.42 -10.40
C ALA A 16 2.28 -5.83 -11.23
N ILE A 17 1.90 -5.05 -12.26
CA ILE A 17 0.77 -5.36 -13.14
C ILE A 17 0.97 -6.69 -13.88
N PHE A 18 2.19 -6.94 -14.36
CA PHE A 18 2.49 -8.13 -15.16
C PHE A 18 2.94 -9.35 -14.33
N GLU A 19 3.21 -9.17 -13.04
CA GLU A 19 3.65 -10.27 -12.16
C GLU A 19 2.50 -11.24 -11.87
N LYS A 20 2.83 -12.53 -11.80
CA LYS A 20 1.89 -13.63 -11.53
C LYS A 20 1.99 -14.14 -10.10
N ASP A 21 3.16 -14.13 -9.52
CA ASP A 21 3.36 -14.52 -8.11
C ASP A 21 2.91 -13.36 -7.20
N VAL A 22 1.93 -13.60 -6.34
CA VAL A 22 1.34 -12.56 -5.48
C VAL A 22 2.37 -11.92 -4.54
N LYS A 23 3.32 -12.70 -4.01
CA LYS A 23 4.37 -12.16 -3.12
C LYS A 23 5.34 -11.27 -3.91
N LYS A 24 5.72 -11.67 -5.12
CA LYS A 24 6.56 -10.85 -6.01
C LYS A 24 5.83 -9.60 -6.48
N LEU A 25 4.53 -9.71 -6.80
CA LEU A 25 3.69 -8.57 -7.14
C LEU A 25 3.69 -7.54 -5.99
N LEU A 26 3.49 -7.98 -4.76
CA LEU A 26 3.58 -7.11 -3.59
C LEU A 26 4.99 -6.55 -3.39
N ALA A 27 6.05 -7.29 -3.71
CA ALA A 27 7.41 -6.78 -3.65
C ALA A 27 7.65 -5.68 -4.70
N HIS A 28 7.24 -5.89 -5.96
CA HIS A 28 7.31 -4.86 -7.01
C HIS A 28 6.50 -3.61 -6.64
N SER A 29 5.32 -3.78 -6.06
CA SER A 29 4.56 -2.64 -5.58
C SER A 29 5.26 -1.90 -4.44
N SER A 30 6.15 -2.56 -3.64
CA SER A 30 6.99 -1.86 -2.67
C SER A 30 8.04 -0.98 -3.34
N VAL A 31 8.62 -1.41 -4.46
CA VAL A 31 9.54 -0.57 -5.25
C VAL A 31 8.87 0.73 -5.67
N ALA A 32 7.61 0.65 -6.14
CA ALA A 32 6.84 1.84 -6.49
C ALA A 32 6.62 2.76 -5.27
N GLN A 33 6.28 2.21 -4.11
CA GLN A 33 6.06 3.01 -2.90
C GLN A 33 7.36 3.64 -2.36
N ILE A 34 8.50 2.94 -2.48
CA ILE A 34 9.82 3.52 -2.19
C ILE A 34 10.09 4.69 -3.15
N GLY A 35 9.67 4.58 -4.41
CA GLY A 35 9.71 5.69 -5.37
C GLY A 35 9.02 6.95 -4.84
N TYR A 36 7.81 6.84 -4.25
CA TYR A 36 7.13 7.98 -3.62
C TYR A 36 7.90 8.57 -2.43
N ILE A 37 8.53 7.72 -1.60
CA ILE A 37 9.35 8.18 -0.47
C ILE A 37 10.56 8.98 -0.97
N ILE A 38 11.29 8.43 -1.94
CA ILE A 38 12.47 9.09 -2.53
C ILE A 38 12.06 10.38 -3.25
N LEU A 39 10.88 10.42 -3.89
CA LEU A 39 10.35 11.61 -4.52
C LEU A 39 10.17 12.73 -3.51
N GLY A 40 9.54 12.48 -2.37
CA GLY A 40 9.38 13.49 -1.33
C GLY A 40 10.71 14.00 -0.77
N VAL A 41 11.69 13.11 -0.53
CA VAL A 41 13.05 13.50 -0.13
C VAL A 41 13.73 14.35 -1.21
N SER A 42 13.53 14.03 -2.49
CA SER A 42 14.16 14.73 -3.61
C SER A 42 13.72 16.17 -3.81
N LEU A 43 12.58 16.56 -3.20
CA LEU A 43 12.11 17.94 -3.21
C LEU A 43 12.97 18.87 -2.34
N ALA A 44 13.76 18.31 -1.42
CA ALA A 44 14.66 19.03 -0.52
C ALA A 44 13.99 20.18 0.26
N THR A 45 12.71 20.03 0.58
CA THR A 45 11.89 20.97 1.36
C THR A 45 11.34 20.29 2.61
N SER A 46 11.07 21.07 3.69
CA SER A 46 10.48 20.51 4.91
C SER A 46 9.15 19.75 4.61
N PRO A 47 8.20 20.29 3.84
CA PRO A 47 7.00 19.53 3.46
C PRO A 47 7.29 18.27 2.64
N GLY A 48 8.31 18.28 1.78
CA GLY A 48 8.72 17.12 0.99
C GLY A 48 9.25 15.99 1.87
N ILE A 49 10.17 16.30 2.77
CA ILE A 49 10.74 15.35 3.73
C ILE A 49 9.68 14.84 4.70
N ALA A 50 8.82 15.73 5.23
CA ALA A 50 7.72 15.33 6.10
C ALA A 50 6.76 14.37 5.39
N SER A 51 6.41 14.63 4.13
CA SER A 51 5.56 13.73 3.34
C SER A 51 6.20 12.35 3.13
N SER A 52 7.53 12.28 3.01
CA SER A 52 8.27 11.03 2.92
C SER A 52 8.20 10.21 4.20
N PHE A 53 8.33 10.84 5.38
CA PHE A 53 8.15 10.16 6.67
C PHE A 53 6.73 9.66 6.87
N ILE A 54 5.73 10.49 6.57
CA ILE A 54 4.32 10.08 6.59
C ILE A 54 4.12 8.86 5.68
N HIS A 55 4.65 8.90 4.47
CA HIS A 55 4.49 7.81 3.52
C HIS A 55 5.25 6.53 3.95
N LEU A 56 6.42 6.66 4.54
CA LEU A 56 7.22 5.53 5.06
C LEU A 56 6.45 4.76 6.14
N ILE A 57 5.93 5.47 7.15
CA ILE A 57 5.17 4.86 8.26
C ILE A 57 3.89 4.19 7.72
N ASN A 58 3.15 4.91 6.89
CA ASN A 58 1.90 4.42 6.33
C ASN A 58 2.13 3.22 5.40
N HIS A 59 3.19 3.25 4.59
CA HIS A 59 3.58 2.14 3.74
C HIS A 59 3.94 0.89 4.54
N ALA A 60 4.69 1.04 5.64
CA ALA A 60 5.03 -0.07 6.52
C ALA A 60 3.77 -0.75 7.10
N LEU A 61 2.79 0.05 7.57
CA LEU A 61 1.52 -0.44 8.10
C LEU A 61 0.70 -1.18 7.03
N ILE A 62 0.55 -0.59 5.84
CA ILE A 62 -0.17 -1.19 4.72
C ILE A 62 0.46 -2.51 4.30
N LYS A 63 1.79 -2.54 4.17
CA LYS A 63 2.52 -3.73 3.73
C LYS A 63 2.49 -4.85 4.76
N ALA A 64 2.57 -4.52 6.04
CA ALA A 64 2.40 -5.50 7.10
C ALA A 64 1.05 -6.22 6.95
N GLY A 65 -0.05 -5.48 6.78
CA GLY A 65 -1.38 -6.05 6.57
C GLY A 65 -1.48 -6.90 5.30
N LEU A 66 -0.94 -6.41 4.17
CA LEU A 66 -0.97 -7.14 2.90
C LEU A 66 -0.17 -8.45 2.95
N PHE A 67 1.07 -8.42 3.44
CA PHE A 67 1.90 -9.63 3.51
C PHE A 67 1.36 -10.63 4.51
N MET A 68 0.89 -10.17 5.69
CA MET A 68 0.24 -11.06 6.67
C MET A 68 -1.00 -11.73 6.08
N SER A 69 -1.86 -10.99 5.37
CA SER A 69 -3.03 -11.55 4.69
C SER A 69 -2.64 -12.62 3.67
N VAL A 70 -1.64 -12.34 2.82
CA VAL A 70 -1.17 -13.27 1.79
C VAL A 70 -0.54 -14.52 2.40
N VAL A 71 0.23 -14.36 3.48
CA VAL A 71 0.81 -15.52 4.21
C VAL A 71 -0.29 -16.35 4.86
N ALA A 72 -1.28 -15.72 5.50
CA ALA A 72 -2.42 -16.39 6.10
C ALA A 72 -3.23 -17.18 5.07
N MET A 73 -3.54 -16.56 3.92
CA MET A 73 -4.23 -17.24 2.82
C MET A 73 -3.42 -18.44 2.30
N GLY A 74 -2.08 -18.30 2.16
CA GLY A 74 -1.20 -19.40 1.77
C GLY A 74 -1.18 -20.56 2.77
N TYR A 75 -1.21 -20.25 4.05
CA TYR A 75 -1.30 -21.24 5.13
C TYR A 75 -2.61 -22.03 5.03
N TYR A 76 -3.76 -21.36 4.88
CA TYR A 76 -5.06 -22.01 4.76
C TYR A 76 -5.22 -22.80 3.44
N ALA A 77 -4.62 -22.31 2.35
CA ALA A 77 -4.70 -23.00 1.06
C ALA A 77 -3.73 -24.19 0.94
N LEU A 78 -2.77 -24.34 1.87
CA LEU A 78 -1.67 -25.31 1.78
C LEU A 78 -0.92 -25.25 0.45
N LYS A 79 -0.86 -24.08 -0.17
CA LYS A 79 -0.32 -23.86 -1.52
C LYS A 79 0.52 -22.57 -1.59
N ARG A 80 1.41 -22.53 -2.57
CA ARG A 80 2.00 -21.27 -3.02
C ARG A 80 0.92 -20.42 -3.68
N ILE A 81 0.84 -19.14 -3.31
CA ILE A 81 -0.17 -18.23 -3.82
C ILE A 81 0.33 -17.59 -5.12
N ASP A 82 -0.22 -18.08 -6.24
CA ASP A 82 -0.10 -17.48 -7.56
C ASP A 82 -1.46 -16.86 -7.95
N VAL A 83 -1.46 -15.78 -8.74
CA VAL A 83 -2.68 -15.07 -9.18
C VAL A 83 -3.70 -16.03 -9.81
N ASN A 84 -3.24 -17.05 -10.53
CA ASN A 84 -4.12 -18.04 -11.16
C ASN A 84 -4.60 -19.15 -10.20
N SER A 85 -3.94 -19.35 -9.06
CA SER A 85 -4.25 -20.41 -8.09
C SER A 85 -5.08 -19.94 -6.89
N ILE A 86 -5.24 -18.62 -6.73
CA ILE A 86 -5.95 -18.02 -5.59
C ILE A 86 -7.47 -17.88 -5.81
N THR A 87 -7.98 -18.35 -6.95
CA THR A 87 -9.40 -18.18 -7.31
C THR A 87 -10.34 -18.68 -6.23
N GLY A 88 -11.21 -17.76 -5.75
CA GLY A 88 -12.25 -18.05 -4.77
C GLY A 88 -11.78 -18.25 -3.33
N LEU A 89 -10.47 -18.15 -3.03
CA LEU A 89 -9.94 -18.34 -1.67
C LEU A 89 -10.49 -17.32 -0.68
N GLY A 90 -10.76 -16.09 -1.11
CA GLY A 90 -11.33 -15.04 -0.26
C GLY A 90 -12.71 -15.38 0.30
N ARG A 91 -13.49 -16.25 -0.38
CA ARG A 91 -14.77 -16.72 0.15
C ARG A 91 -14.61 -17.78 1.24
N GLN A 92 -13.50 -18.51 1.22
CA GLN A 92 -13.19 -19.53 2.23
C GLN A 92 -12.67 -18.93 3.53
N VAL A 93 -11.91 -17.81 3.42
CA VAL A 93 -11.30 -17.09 4.56
C VAL A 93 -11.73 -15.62 4.57
N PRO A 94 -12.99 -15.32 4.90
CA PRO A 94 -13.59 -14.00 4.72
C PRO A 94 -12.97 -12.90 5.60
N ILE A 95 -12.51 -13.22 6.82
CA ILE A 95 -11.89 -12.22 7.72
C ILE A 95 -10.55 -11.78 7.16
N THR A 96 -9.69 -12.74 6.79
CA THR A 96 -8.40 -12.47 6.18
C THR A 96 -8.56 -11.74 4.85
N PHE A 97 -9.55 -12.10 4.04
CA PHE A 97 -9.85 -11.42 2.79
C PHE A 97 -10.30 -9.97 2.99
N PHE A 98 -11.18 -9.71 3.96
CA PHE A 98 -11.61 -8.34 4.30
C PHE A 98 -10.43 -7.46 4.67
N ALA A 99 -9.55 -7.95 5.54
CA ALA A 99 -8.35 -7.23 5.93
C ALA A 99 -7.42 -6.97 4.74
N PHE A 100 -7.24 -7.95 3.85
CA PHE A 100 -6.49 -7.79 2.60
C PHE A 100 -7.07 -6.67 1.73
N VAL A 101 -8.39 -6.66 1.51
CA VAL A 101 -9.06 -5.66 0.66
C VAL A 101 -8.85 -4.25 1.21
N ILE A 102 -9.03 -4.03 2.53
CA ILE A 102 -8.81 -2.71 3.13
C ILE A 102 -7.36 -2.26 2.95
N CYS A 103 -6.38 -3.11 3.21
CA CYS A 103 -4.97 -2.78 3.02
C CYS A 103 -4.61 -2.57 1.54
N ALA A 104 -5.21 -3.33 0.62
CA ALA A 104 -5.00 -3.19 -0.81
C ALA A 104 -5.56 -1.86 -1.35
N LEU A 105 -6.77 -1.50 -0.94
CA LEU A 105 -7.39 -0.21 -1.28
C LEU A 105 -6.63 0.96 -0.65
N SER A 106 -6.10 0.78 0.56
CA SER A 106 -5.22 1.77 1.18
C SER A 106 -3.93 1.98 0.38
N LEU A 107 -3.34 0.92 -0.17
CA LEU A 107 -2.17 1.03 -1.06
C LEU A 107 -2.48 1.89 -2.29
N ALA A 108 -3.67 1.77 -2.87
CA ALA A 108 -4.14 2.62 -3.96
C ALA A 108 -4.34 4.08 -3.52
N GLY A 109 -4.62 4.31 -2.24
CA GLY A 109 -4.91 5.64 -1.69
C GLY A 109 -6.40 5.95 -1.62
N LEU A 110 -7.22 4.96 -1.21
CA LEU A 110 -8.64 5.18 -0.96
C LEU A 110 -8.83 6.18 0.20
N PRO A 111 -9.75 7.17 0.10
CA PRO A 111 -10.10 8.04 1.22
C PRO A 111 -10.40 7.27 2.51
N LEU A 112 -10.17 7.90 3.66
CA LEU A 112 -10.29 7.33 5.01
C LEU A 112 -9.21 6.30 5.39
N THR A 113 -8.20 6.10 4.56
CA THR A 113 -7.08 5.19 4.85
C THR A 113 -5.76 5.97 4.95
N VAL A 114 -4.77 5.38 5.62
CA VAL A 114 -3.43 5.99 5.76
C VAL A 114 -2.76 6.25 4.41
N GLY A 115 -3.02 5.41 3.41
CA GLY A 115 -2.43 5.57 2.08
C GLY A 115 -2.91 6.83 1.36
N PHE A 116 -4.16 7.23 1.55
CA PHE A 116 -4.69 8.49 1.05
C PHE A 116 -3.98 9.69 1.67
N MET A 117 -3.86 9.70 3.02
CA MET A 117 -3.25 10.82 3.74
C MET A 117 -1.81 11.05 3.29
N SER A 118 -1.01 10.00 3.20
CA SER A 118 0.40 10.14 2.77
C SER A 118 0.55 10.66 1.34
N LYS A 119 -0.28 10.18 0.41
CA LYS A 119 -0.27 10.66 -0.98
C LYS A 119 -0.75 12.11 -1.09
N LEU A 120 -1.76 12.49 -0.30
CA LEU A 120 -2.27 13.86 -0.27
C LEU A 120 -1.18 14.86 0.15
N TYR A 121 -0.42 14.55 1.22
CA TYR A 121 0.69 15.40 1.65
C TYR A 121 1.83 15.44 0.64
N LEU A 122 2.13 14.31 -0.01
CA LEU A 122 3.14 14.25 -1.05
C LEU A 122 2.75 15.09 -2.28
N ILE A 123 1.48 14.98 -2.71
CA ILE A 123 0.93 15.78 -3.82
C ILE A 123 1.00 17.28 -3.49
N LYS A 124 0.63 17.67 -2.26
CA LYS A 124 0.73 19.06 -1.82
C LYS A 124 2.16 19.57 -1.83
N ALA A 125 3.11 18.81 -1.30
CA ALA A 125 4.52 19.17 -1.31
C ALA A 125 5.08 19.27 -2.73
N ALA A 126 4.74 18.31 -3.59
CA ALA A 126 5.15 18.30 -5.01
C ALA A 126 4.61 19.52 -5.77
N TYR A 127 3.34 19.88 -5.55
CA TYR A 127 2.73 21.06 -6.18
C TYR A 127 3.43 22.36 -5.79
N MET A 128 3.77 22.50 -4.50
CA MET A 128 4.44 23.70 -3.99
C MET A 128 5.88 23.85 -4.51
N SER A 129 6.56 22.75 -4.83
CA SER A 129 7.96 22.76 -5.28
C SER A 129 8.11 22.78 -6.79
N GLU A 130 7.28 22.03 -7.52
CA GLU A 130 7.48 21.72 -8.94
C GLU A 130 6.26 22.04 -9.82
N GLY A 131 5.22 22.66 -9.26
CA GLY A 131 3.98 22.95 -9.98
C GLY A 131 3.14 21.69 -10.23
N ILE A 132 2.29 21.74 -11.27
CA ILE A 132 1.22 20.75 -11.51
C ILE A 132 1.70 19.41 -12.11
N TRP A 133 2.85 19.38 -12.81
CA TRP A 133 3.28 18.20 -13.56
C TRP A 133 3.63 17.00 -12.66
N LEU A 134 4.29 17.26 -11.51
CA LEU A 134 4.72 16.22 -10.60
C LEU A 134 3.53 15.60 -9.84
N PRO A 135 2.57 16.37 -9.28
CA PRO A 135 1.29 15.84 -8.80
C PRO A 135 0.56 14.98 -9.82
N PHE A 136 0.56 15.37 -11.09
CA PHE A 136 -0.07 14.59 -12.15
C PHE A 136 0.58 13.20 -12.30
N LEU A 137 1.91 13.12 -12.29
CA LEU A 137 2.62 11.84 -12.35
C LEU A 137 2.34 10.95 -11.13
N ILE A 138 2.24 11.54 -9.91
CA ILE A 138 1.86 10.83 -8.69
C ILE A 138 0.47 10.22 -8.84
N LEU A 139 -0.49 10.99 -9.32
CA LEU A 139 -1.88 10.53 -9.53
C LEU A 139 -1.95 9.42 -10.59
N VAL A 140 -1.26 9.57 -11.72
CA VAL A 140 -1.22 8.54 -12.77
C VAL A 140 -0.64 7.23 -12.24
N SER A 141 0.51 7.27 -11.56
CA SER A 141 1.12 6.08 -10.98
C SER A 141 0.22 5.43 -9.90
N SER A 142 -0.47 6.27 -9.11
CA SER A 142 -1.44 5.79 -8.12
C SER A 142 -2.66 5.12 -8.78
N ALA A 143 -3.19 5.69 -9.86
CA ALA A 143 -4.29 5.12 -10.62
C ALA A 143 -3.89 3.77 -11.27
N LEU A 144 -2.68 3.68 -11.82
CA LEU A 144 -2.16 2.42 -12.36
C LEU A 144 -2.07 1.32 -11.30
N SER A 145 -1.85 1.67 -10.04
CA SER A 145 -1.82 0.68 -8.95
C SER A 145 -3.17 -0.02 -8.74
N LEU A 146 -4.28 0.62 -9.09
CA LEU A 146 -5.61 0.00 -9.02
C LEU A 146 -5.73 -1.22 -9.94
N ILE A 147 -4.98 -1.27 -11.04
CA ILE A 147 -5.05 -2.38 -12.01
C ILE A 147 -4.63 -3.70 -11.34
N TYR A 148 -3.46 -3.74 -10.70
CA TYR A 148 -3.00 -4.98 -10.06
C TYR A 148 -3.75 -5.27 -8.75
N ILE A 149 -4.20 -4.23 -8.03
CA ILE A 149 -5.03 -4.40 -6.84
C ILE A 149 -6.37 -5.02 -7.20
N TRP A 150 -7.03 -4.50 -8.23
CA TRP A 150 -8.30 -5.06 -8.72
C TRP A 150 -8.15 -6.50 -9.18
N LYS A 151 -7.10 -6.78 -9.98
CA LYS A 151 -6.76 -8.14 -10.41
C LYS A 151 -6.62 -9.12 -9.23
N LEU A 152 -6.01 -8.70 -8.12
CA LEU A 152 -5.87 -9.53 -6.92
C LEU A 152 -7.21 -9.73 -6.20
N ILE A 153 -7.98 -8.66 -6.01
CA ILE A 153 -9.29 -8.73 -5.33
C ILE A 153 -10.25 -9.60 -6.13
N GLU A 154 -10.31 -9.39 -7.45
CA GLU A 154 -11.13 -10.17 -8.35
C GLU A 154 -10.74 -11.65 -8.32
N GLY A 155 -9.46 -11.98 -8.47
CA GLY A 155 -8.96 -13.35 -8.42
C GLY A 155 -9.28 -14.06 -7.10
N LEU A 156 -9.15 -13.36 -5.97
CA LEU A 156 -9.46 -13.91 -4.65
C LEU A 156 -10.97 -14.14 -4.43
N TRP A 157 -11.82 -13.35 -5.07
CA TRP A 157 -13.26 -13.41 -4.86
C TRP A 157 -14.00 -14.33 -5.84
N TYR A 158 -13.66 -14.26 -7.12
CA TYR A 158 -14.35 -15.02 -8.16
C TYR A 158 -13.80 -16.44 -8.28
N ASN A 159 -14.67 -17.41 -8.28
CA ASN A 159 -14.36 -18.81 -8.51
C ASN A 159 -15.21 -19.32 -9.69
N GLU A 160 -14.57 -19.86 -10.71
CA GLU A 160 -15.24 -20.51 -11.85
C GLU A 160 -15.70 -21.94 -11.54
N THR A 161 -15.26 -22.51 -10.43
CA THR A 161 -15.63 -23.88 -10.07
C THR A 161 -16.92 -23.92 -9.26
N ASN A 162 -17.90 -24.73 -9.73
CA ASN A 162 -19.17 -25.04 -9.08
C ASN A 162 -19.04 -25.83 -7.74
N SER A 163 -17.88 -25.90 -7.16
CA SER A 163 -17.69 -26.52 -5.84
C SER A 163 -18.17 -25.56 -4.76
N LYS A 164 -19.12 -26.00 -3.93
CA LYS A 164 -19.45 -25.35 -2.66
C LYS A 164 -18.15 -25.24 -1.85
N SER A 165 -17.49 -24.09 -1.95
CA SER A 165 -16.25 -23.88 -1.16
C SER A 165 -16.66 -23.77 0.30
N GLU A 166 -16.38 -24.80 1.08
CA GLU A 166 -16.59 -24.78 2.52
C GLU A 166 -15.74 -23.69 3.15
N LYS A 167 -16.34 -22.97 4.10
CA LYS A 167 -15.59 -21.97 4.87
C LYS A 167 -14.55 -22.64 5.74
N ILE A 168 -13.32 -22.16 5.65
CA ILE A 168 -12.23 -22.61 6.50
C ILE A 168 -12.35 -21.88 7.85
N LYS A 169 -12.16 -22.59 8.95
CA LYS A 169 -12.13 -22.00 10.28
C LYS A 169 -10.83 -21.20 10.42
N GLU A 170 -10.95 -19.88 10.38
CA GLU A 170 -9.80 -18.99 10.57
C GLU A 170 -9.35 -19.01 12.04
N LEU A 171 -8.03 -19.09 12.27
CA LEU A 171 -7.43 -19.15 13.60
C LEU A 171 -7.32 -17.75 14.22
N PRO A 172 -7.79 -17.55 15.48
CA PRO A 172 -7.72 -16.25 16.16
C PRO A 172 -6.29 -15.67 16.21
N GLU A 173 -5.30 -16.52 16.39
CA GLU A 173 -3.88 -16.15 16.44
C GLU A 173 -3.39 -15.50 15.14
N ILE A 174 -4.04 -15.78 14.01
CA ILE A 174 -3.71 -15.23 12.70
C ILE A 174 -4.55 -13.99 12.40
N TYR A 175 -5.88 -14.06 12.60
CA TYR A 175 -6.73 -12.94 12.18
C TYR A 175 -6.76 -11.77 13.18
N ILE A 176 -6.52 -11.99 14.50
CA ILE A 176 -6.55 -10.89 15.49
C ILE A 176 -5.43 -9.86 15.20
N PRO A 177 -4.14 -10.22 15.04
CA PRO A 177 -3.11 -9.26 14.68
C PRO A 177 -3.41 -8.56 13.36
N LEU A 178 -3.99 -9.28 12.40
CA LEU A 178 -4.35 -8.73 11.10
C LEU A 178 -5.46 -7.69 11.21
N LEU A 179 -6.50 -7.94 12.02
CA LEU A 179 -7.56 -6.97 12.28
C LEU A 179 -7.04 -5.74 13.02
N ILE A 180 -6.09 -5.89 13.94
CA ILE A 180 -5.44 -4.76 14.62
C ILE A 180 -4.74 -3.86 13.60
N ILE A 181 -3.95 -4.43 12.68
CA ILE A 181 -3.27 -3.66 11.62
C ILE A 181 -4.29 -2.99 10.69
N THR A 182 -5.36 -3.69 10.34
CA THR A 182 -6.44 -3.15 9.50
C THR A 182 -7.16 -1.99 10.20
N PHE A 183 -7.44 -2.15 11.49
CA PHE A 183 -8.02 -1.07 12.30
C PHE A 183 -7.09 0.15 12.37
N LEU A 184 -5.80 -0.05 12.63
CA LEU A 184 -4.82 1.03 12.68
C LEU A 184 -4.68 1.75 11.31
N ASN A 185 -4.84 1.01 10.21
CA ASN A 185 -4.85 1.57 8.87
C ASN A 185 -5.99 2.57 8.66
N ILE A 186 -7.19 2.26 9.15
CA ILE A 186 -8.34 3.15 9.07
C ILE A 186 -8.22 4.27 10.14
N TYR A 187 -7.88 3.91 11.36
CA TYR A 187 -7.77 4.85 12.48
C TYR A 187 -6.80 6.00 12.18
N PHE A 188 -5.58 5.68 11.74
CA PHE A 188 -4.60 6.70 11.35
C PHE A 188 -4.92 7.35 9.99
N GLY A 189 -5.78 6.76 9.18
CA GLY A 189 -6.33 7.41 7.98
C GLY A 189 -7.28 8.54 8.32
N ILE A 190 -8.04 8.40 9.42
CA ILE A 190 -8.99 9.41 9.91
C ILE A 190 -8.30 10.37 10.88
N ASN A 191 -7.51 9.84 11.83
CA ASN A 191 -6.82 10.60 12.88
C ASN A 191 -5.31 10.67 12.59
N ALA A 192 -4.96 11.30 11.47
CA ALA A 192 -3.57 11.33 11.00
C ALA A 192 -2.67 12.33 11.76
N GLY A 193 -3.20 13.16 12.63
CA GLY A 193 -2.48 14.25 13.31
C GLY A 193 -1.18 13.80 13.95
N LEU A 194 -1.21 12.73 14.74
CA LEU A 194 -0.03 12.20 15.42
C LEU A 194 1.13 11.86 14.45
N ILE A 195 0.82 11.22 13.33
CA ILE A 195 1.84 10.88 12.32
C ILE A 195 2.34 12.13 11.61
N ILE A 196 1.42 13.04 11.26
CA ILE A 196 1.73 14.27 10.53
C ILE A 196 2.62 15.18 11.37
N ASP A 197 2.20 15.51 12.61
CA ASP A 197 2.92 16.45 13.47
C ASP A 197 4.35 15.97 13.77
N ASN A 198 4.51 14.68 14.13
CA ASN A 198 5.83 14.10 14.36
C ASN A 198 6.69 14.08 13.09
N SER A 199 6.10 13.87 11.91
CA SER A 199 6.83 13.90 10.65
C SER A 199 7.32 15.29 10.29
N PHE A 200 6.55 16.34 10.56
CA PHE A 200 6.98 17.73 10.39
C PHE A 200 8.07 18.11 11.39
N ILE A 201 7.94 17.75 12.67
CA ILE A 201 8.97 17.97 13.69
C ILE A 201 10.30 17.31 13.24
N ALA A 202 10.25 16.07 12.79
CA ALA A 202 11.43 15.34 12.32
C ALA A 202 12.04 15.99 11.07
N SER A 203 11.22 16.46 10.12
CA SER A 203 11.71 17.13 8.90
C SER A 203 12.37 18.46 9.20
N ASP A 204 11.80 19.25 10.11
CA ASP A 204 12.37 20.56 10.50
C ASP A 204 13.68 20.38 11.27
N ALA A 205 13.79 19.37 12.13
CA ALA A 205 15.03 19.02 12.81
C ALA A 205 16.14 18.63 11.83
N LEU A 206 15.83 17.83 10.79
CA LEU A 206 16.78 17.48 9.74
C LEU A 206 17.23 18.70 8.93
N MET A 207 16.29 19.55 8.54
CA MET A 207 16.61 20.75 7.75
C MET A 207 17.42 21.78 8.54
N SER A 208 17.20 21.89 9.84
CA SER A 208 18.01 22.76 10.72
C SER A 208 19.43 22.25 10.95
N GLY A 209 19.64 20.92 10.95
CA GLY A 209 20.96 20.31 11.10
C GLY A 209 21.83 20.35 9.84
N ILE A 210 21.27 20.70 8.69
CA ILE A 210 21.99 20.84 7.41
C ILE A 210 22.51 22.27 7.18
N LYS A 211 22.10 23.24 8.00
CA LYS A 211 22.60 24.62 8.01
C LYS A 211 23.87 24.73 8.83
#